data_c1631609c41f3cb0c847cba62acb2f33
#
_entry.id   c1631609c41f3cb0c847cba62acb2f33
#
_cell.length_a   1.000
_cell.length_b   1.000
_cell.length_c   1.000
_cell.angle_alpha   90.00
_cell.angle_beta   90.00
_cell.angle_gamma   90.00
#
_symmetry.space_group_name_H-M   'P 1'
#
loop_
_entity.id
_entity.type
_entity.pdbx_description
1 polymer ?
#
loop_
_entity_poly.entity_id
_entity_poly.type
_entity_poly.pdbx_seq_one_letter_code
_entity_poly.pdbx_strand_id
1 'polypeptide(L)'
;NIGGAHQENFFSLQEKCMEKLTLFKNCDVVIYNGDDEFVSNCVAKSMLSAREIAWSRKDMERPLYISKVEERDDCTVISYRYLDMDNTFTLPFIDDASIENSLNCLAACLYLMLPAEQITERMARLEPIAMRLEVKEGKNNCLLINDSYNSDLGSLDIALDFLYRRSQSKGLRRTLVLSDILETGQNTPTLYRQVAQLVNSRGIERIIGVGNEISSCAARFNIEKTFYPDTAALIRAIQRGELRLENEIILIKGARKFGFDSLTEVLEKKVHE
;
A
#
# COMPACT_ATOMS: atom_id res chain seq x y z
N ASN A 1 2.65 12.28 0.54
CA ASN A 1 3.26 11.42 -0.46
C ASN A 1 2.69 11.72 -1.86
N ILE A 2 3.56 11.80 -2.87
CA ILE A 2 3.21 12.09 -4.28
C ILE A 2 3.71 10.92 -5.12
N GLY A 3 2.77 10.07 -5.55
CA GLY A 3 3.06 8.89 -6.37
C GLY A 3 2.50 8.97 -7.79
N GLY A 4 2.65 7.89 -8.57
CA GLY A 4 2.22 7.79 -9.97
C GLY A 4 0.72 7.68 -10.22
N ALA A 5 -0.12 7.48 -9.18
CA ALA A 5 -1.57 7.37 -9.35
C ALA A 5 -2.17 8.62 -10.01
N HIS A 6 -3.07 8.44 -10.99
CA HIS A 6 -3.70 9.55 -11.76
C HIS A 6 -2.70 10.49 -12.47
N GLN A 7 -1.50 9.99 -12.84
CA GLN A 7 -0.47 10.80 -13.49
C GLN A 7 -0.88 11.32 -14.87
N GLU A 8 -1.81 10.65 -15.55
CA GLU A 8 -2.31 11.05 -16.87
C GLU A 8 -2.92 12.47 -16.92
N ASN A 9 -3.35 12.98 -15.77
CA ASN A 9 -3.95 14.31 -15.64
C ASN A 9 -2.91 15.41 -15.40
N PHE A 10 -1.60 15.10 -15.35
CA PHE A 10 -0.53 16.04 -15.05
C PHE A 10 0.68 15.87 -15.97
N PHE A 11 1.25 16.98 -16.44
CA PHE A 11 2.46 16.96 -17.26
C PHE A 11 3.71 16.53 -16.47
N SER A 12 3.71 16.73 -15.16
CA SER A 12 4.83 16.36 -14.28
C SER A 12 4.38 16.05 -12.86
N LEU A 13 5.23 15.32 -12.11
CA LEU A 13 5.01 15.11 -10.67
C LEU A 13 5.05 16.44 -9.90
N GLN A 14 5.85 17.41 -10.36
CA GLN A 14 5.92 18.73 -9.73
C GLN A 14 4.60 19.48 -9.87
N GLU A 15 4.01 19.51 -11.05
CA GLU A 15 2.69 20.11 -11.28
C GLU A 15 1.63 19.47 -10.38
N LYS A 16 1.60 18.15 -10.34
CA LYS A 16 0.71 17.39 -9.46
C LYS A 16 0.91 17.71 -7.98
N CYS A 17 2.17 17.85 -7.53
CA CYS A 17 2.47 18.23 -6.16
C CYS A 17 1.97 19.64 -5.86
N MET A 18 2.26 20.60 -6.74
CA MET A 18 1.83 21.99 -6.59
C MET A 18 0.30 22.13 -6.59
N GLU A 19 -0.40 21.36 -7.45
CA GLU A 19 -1.87 21.32 -7.46
C GLU A 19 -2.42 20.81 -6.12
N LYS A 20 -1.87 19.72 -5.58
CA LYS A 20 -2.27 19.21 -4.26
C LYS A 20 -1.96 20.20 -3.14
N LEU A 21 -0.87 20.95 -3.21
CA LEU A 21 -0.53 21.97 -2.22
C LEU A 21 -1.52 23.14 -2.20
N THR A 22 -2.29 23.34 -3.27
CA THR A 22 -3.36 24.36 -3.26
C THR A 22 -4.43 24.10 -2.20
N LEU A 23 -4.63 22.84 -1.79
CA LEU A 23 -5.55 22.48 -0.71
C LEU A 23 -5.16 23.08 0.64
N PHE A 24 -3.87 23.40 0.81
CA PHE A 24 -3.34 23.93 2.07
C PHE A 24 -3.26 25.46 2.14
N LYS A 25 -3.72 26.18 1.11
CA LYS A 25 -3.67 27.65 1.06
C LYS A 25 -4.36 28.35 2.25
N ASN A 26 -5.41 27.70 2.78
CA ASN A 26 -6.21 28.22 3.89
C ASN A 26 -6.08 27.36 5.15
N CYS A 27 -5.03 26.56 5.27
CA CYS A 27 -4.76 25.75 6.45
C CYS A 27 -3.79 26.44 7.38
N ASP A 28 -3.94 26.23 8.68
CA ASP A 28 -3.01 26.75 9.70
C ASP A 28 -1.70 25.96 9.70
N VAL A 29 -1.76 24.67 9.32
CA VAL A 29 -0.63 23.73 9.39
C VAL A 29 -0.59 22.81 8.18
N VAL A 30 0.62 22.53 7.70
CA VAL A 30 0.92 21.45 6.76
C VAL A 30 1.87 20.45 7.41
N ILE A 31 1.49 19.15 7.39
CA ILE A 31 2.28 18.06 7.96
C ILE A 31 2.78 17.20 6.81
N TYR A 32 4.08 16.85 6.82
CA TYR A 32 4.67 16.04 5.78
C TYR A 32 5.93 15.31 6.24
N ASN A 33 6.36 14.31 5.43
CA ASN A 33 7.63 13.62 5.60
C ASN A 33 8.78 14.53 5.14
N GLY A 34 9.57 15.03 6.07
CA GLY A 34 10.72 15.92 5.81
C GLY A 34 11.88 15.22 5.09
N ASP A 35 11.93 13.87 5.11
CA ASP A 35 12.94 13.09 4.40
C ASP A 35 12.61 12.89 2.91
N ASP A 36 11.39 13.22 2.48
CA ASP A 36 11.00 13.29 1.07
C ASP A 36 11.46 14.62 0.48
N GLU A 37 12.65 14.63 -0.11
CA GLU A 37 13.27 15.84 -0.70
C GLU A 37 12.37 16.47 -1.78
N PHE A 38 11.65 15.64 -2.56
CA PHE A 38 10.77 16.14 -3.60
C PHE A 38 9.59 16.91 -3.00
N VAL A 39 8.91 16.34 -2.01
CA VAL A 39 7.81 17.01 -1.29
C VAL A 39 8.29 18.23 -0.56
N SER A 40 9.41 18.15 0.15
CA SER A 40 10.02 19.27 0.87
C SER A 40 10.32 20.45 -0.05
N ASN A 41 10.89 20.19 -1.23
CA ASN A 41 11.16 21.19 -2.25
C ASN A 41 9.87 21.81 -2.82
N CYS A 42 8.82 21.04 -3.00
CA CYS A 42 7.52 21.55 -3.46
C CYS A 42 6.86 22.43 -2.38
N VAL A 43 6.89 22.00 -1.12
CA VAL A 43 6.37 22.80 0.01
C VAL A 43 7.10 24.14 0.11
N ALA A 44 8.44 24.13 0.09
CA ALA A 44 9.23 25.37 0.14
C ALA A 44 8.94 26.34 -1.02
N LYS A 45 8.66 25.81 -2.23
CA LYS A 45 8.31 26.60 -3.42
C LYS A 45 6.86 27.06 -3.45
N SER A 46 5.97 26.44 -2.68
CA SER A 46 4.54 26.74 -2.70
C SER A 46 4.18 28.06 -2.03
N MET A 47 5.10 28.63 -1.25
CA MET A 47 4.90 29.87 -0.49
C MET A 47 3.62 29.85 0.36
N LEU A 48 3.29 28.70 0.94
CA LEU A 48 2.16 28.55 1.85
C LEU A 48 2.39 29.39 3.11
N SER A 49 1.33 30.03 3.61
CA SER A 49 1.34 30.71 4.91
C SER A 49 1.16 29.75 6.09
N ALA A 50 0.83 28.48 5.81
CA ALA A 50 0.66 27.43 6.80
C ALA A 50 1.99 27.15 7.53
N ARG A 51 1.90 26.92 8.85
CA ARG A 51 3.06 26.45 9.64
C ARG A 51 3.45 25.05 9.19
N GLU A 52 4.72 24.87 8.86
CA GLU A 52 5.25 23.55 8.47
C GLU A 52 5.59 22.69 9.69
N ILE A 53 5.13 21.44 9.67
CA ILE A 53 5.50 20.39 10.63
C ILE A 53 6.03 19.22 9.83
N ALA A 54 7.36 19.18 9.67
CA ALA A 54 8.04 18.07 9.02
C ALA A 54 8.59 17.12 10.08
N TRP A 55 8.21 15.84 10.00
CA TRP A 55 8.87 14.78 10.76
C TRP A 55 10.01 14.18 9.95
N SER A 56 11.02 13.62 10.62
CA SER A 56 12.17 13.02 9.96
C SER A 56 12.71 11.80 10.70
N ARG A 57 13.25 10.84 9.96
CA ARG A 57 14.06 9.70 10.46
C ARG A 57 15.56 9.98 10.35
N LYS A 58 15.95 11.04 9.61
CA LYS A 58 17.34 11.34 9.25
C LYS A 58 17.86 12.60 9.95
N ASP A 59 17.03 13.61 10.06
CA ASP A 59 17.40 14.93 10.59
C ASP A 59 16.96 15.02 12.05
N MET A 60 17.94 14.94 12.96
CA MET A 60 17.75 15.00 14.43
C MET A 60 17.36 16.38 14.93
N GLU A 61 17.56 17.42 14.12
CA GLU A 61 17.21 18.82 14.47
C GLU A 61 15.72 19.12 14.22
N ARG A 62 15.00 18.20 13.59
CA ARG A 62 13.56 18.36 13.38
C ARG A 62 12.81 18.22 14.70
N PRO A 63 11.76 19.07 14.92
CA PRO A 63 10.96 19.02 16.15
C PRO A 63 10.37 17.66 16.46
N LEU A 64 10.02 16.88 15.42
CA LEU A 64 9.60 15.48 15.52
C LEU A 64 10.64 14.60 14.81
N TYR A 65 11.50 14.00 15.59
CA TYR A 65 12.52 13.07 15.12
C TYR A 65 12.16 11.62 15.47
N ILE A 66 12.12 10.77 14.46
CA ILE A 66 11.86 9.34 14.60
C ILE A 66 13.20 8.62 14.77
N SER A 67 13.56 8.32 16.00
CA SER A 67 14.88 7.79 16.34
C SER A 67 15.04 6.30 16.02
N LYS A 68 13.94 5.53 16.02
CA LYS A 68 13.97 4.09 15.71
C LYS A 68 12.63 3.61 15.17
N VAL A 69 12.71 2.73 14.19
CA VAL A 69 11.58 1.92 13.69
C VAL A 69 12.02 0.47 13.76
N GLU A 70 11.41 -0.33 14.60
CA GLU A 70 11.74 -1.74 14.84
C GLU A 70 10.56 -2.62 14.45
N GLU A 71 10.70 -3.31 13.33
CA GLU A 71 9.72 -4.29 12.88
C GLU A 71 9.83 -5.58 13.71
N ARG A 72 8.69 -6.13 14.08
CA ARG A 72 8.51 -7.44 14.73
C ARG A 72 7.54 -8.26 13.88
N ASP A 73 7.26 -9.49 14.29
CA ASP A 73 6.46 -10.40 13.48
C ASP A 73 5.11 -9.83 13.00
N ASP A 74 4.36 -9.18 13.89
CA ASP A 74 3.02 -8.66 13.61
C ASP A 74 2.82 -7.18 13.99
N CYS A 75 3.87 -6.49 14.40
CA CYS A 75 3.79 -5.09 14.83
C CYS A 75 5.10 -4.33 14.57
N THR A 76 5.03 -3.03 14.61
CA THR A 76 6.21 -2.16 14.56
C THR A 76 6.28 -1.30 15.81
N VAL A 77 7.44 -1.27 16.44
CA VAL A 77 7.73 -0.37 17.57
C VAL A 77 8.43 0.86 17.05
N ILE A 78 7.88 2.04 17.34
CA ILE A 78 8.40 3.33 16.91
C ILE A 78 8.84 4.12 18.12
N SER A 79 10.12 4.54 18.13
CA SER A 79 10.67 5.48 19.10
C SER A 79 10.84 6.85 18.45
N TYR A 80 10.45 7.89 19.15
CA TYR A 80 10.51 9.25 18.63
C TYR A 80 10.88 10.24 19.73
N ARG A 81 11.49 11.36 19.32
CA ARG A 81 11.76 12.54 20.16
C ARG A 81 10.88 13.69 19.71
N TYR A 82 10.24 14.31 20.66
CA TYR A 82 9.45 15.53 20.46
C TYR A 82 9.63 16.47 21.64
N LEU A 83 10.02 17.73 21.40
CA LEU A 83 10.32 18.73 22.44
C LEU A 83 11.26 18.17 23.53
N ASP A 84 12.36 17.57 23.11
CA ASP A 84 13.39 16.94 23.96
C ASP A 84 12.92 15.77 24.84
N MET A 85 11.71 15.26 24.62
CA MET A 85 11.19 14.09 25.30
C MET A 85 11.20 12.88 24.38
N ASP A 86 11.82 11.78 24.84
CA ASP A 86 11.82 10.51 24.15
C ASP A 86 10.56 9.71 24.53
N ASN A 87 9.87 9.18 23.52
CA ASN A 87 8.65 8.43 23.65
C ASN A 87 8.68 7.21 22.72
N THR A 88 7.81 6.24 23.00
CA THR A 88 7.69 5.02 22.19
C THR A 88 6.23 4.59 22.12
N PHE A 89 5.82 4.09 20.96
CA PHE A 89 4.52 3.45 20.77
C PHE A 89 4.62 2.26 19.83
N THR A 90 3.59 1.41 19.84
CA THR A 90 3.50 0.22 18.99
C THR A 90 2.38 0.41 17.97
N LEU A 91 2.62 -0.04 16.74
CA LEU A 91 1.64 -0.11 15.66
C LEU A 91 1.35 -1.57 15.31
N PRO A 92 0.10 -1.97 15.10
CA PRO A 92 -0.27 -3.30 14.60
C PRO A 92 -0.08 -3.43 13.08
N PHE A 93 0.95 -2.79 12.53
CA PHE A 93 1.31 -2.79 11.11
C PHE A 93 2.80 -3.00 10.94
N ILE A 94 3.19 -3.61 9.80
CA ILE A 94 4.58 -3.85 9.43
C ILE A 94 4.92 -3.28 8.04
N ASP A 95 3.96 -2.68 7.33
CA ASP A 95 4.18 -2.10 6.02
C ASP A 95 4.54 -0.61 6.10
N ASP A 96 5.44 -0.18 5.22
CA ASP A 96 5.97 1.18 5.20
C ASP A 96 4.89 2.26 5.02
N ALA A 97 3.84 1.97 4.23
CA ALA A 97 2.78 2.94 3.97
C ALA A 97 1.93 3.20 5.22
N SER A 98 1.57 2.15 5.97
CA SER A 98 0.85 2.27 7.25
C SER A 98 1.73 2.94 8.31
N ILE A 99 3.02 2.63 8.35
CA ILE A 99 3.99 3.30 9.22
C ILE A 99 4.06 4.80 8.90
N GLU A 100 4.26 5.17 7.63
CA GLU A 100 4.32 6.59 7.21
C GLU A 100 3.02 7.35 7.52
N ASN A 101 1.87 6.75 7.25
CA ASN A 101 0.57 7.33 7.60
C ASN A 101 0.44 7.55 9.11
N SER A 102 0.89 6.59 9.91
CA SER A 102 0.86 6.69 11.38
C SER A 102 1.79 7.79 11.90
N LEU A 103 2.94 8.04 11.26
CA LEU A 103 3.83 9.16 11.60
C LEU A 103 3.19 10.51 11.29
N ASN A 104 2.44 10.62 10.20
CA ASN A 104 1.65 11.84 9.93
C ASN A 104 0.54 12.03 10.97
N CYS A 105 -0.14 10.96 11.39
CA CYS A 105 -1.11 11.00 12.48
C CYS A 105 -0.45 11.39 13.82
N LEU A 106 0.72 10.83 14.14
CA LEU A 106 1.50 11.21 15.31
C LEU A 106 1.78 12.71 15.35
N ALA A 107 2.29 13.26 14.23
CA ALA A 107 2.57 14.68 14.12
C ALA A 107 1.32 15.55 14.35
N ALA A 108 0.17 15.14 13.81
CA ALA A 108 -1.11 15.81 14.04
C ALA A 108 -1.55 15.72 15.51
N CYS A 109 -1.44 14.56 16.14
CA CYS A 109 -1.77 14.38 17.55
C CYS A 109 -0.90 15.23 18.47
N LEU A 110 0.41 15.32 18.20
CA LEU A 110 1.35 16.14 18.97
C LEU A 110 1.08 17.63 18.76
N TYR A 111 0.76 18.05 17.54
CA TYR A 111 0.34 19.43 17.26
C TYR A 111 -0.92 19.82 18.04
N LEU A 112 -1.88 18.90 18.13
CA LEU A 112 -3.11 19.07 18.91
C LEU A 112 -2.90 18.91 20.43
N MET A 113 -1.65 18.74 20.88
CA MET A 113 -1.26 18.60 22.28
C MET A 113 -1.94 17.42 23.00
N LEU A 114 -2.19 16.30 22.28
CA LEU A 114 -2.68 15.09 22.90
C LEU A 114 -1.59 14.49 23.81
N PRO A 115 -1.94 13.99 25.01
CA PRO A 115 -0.99 13.32 25.91
C PRO A 115 -0.33 12.12 25.25
N ALA A 116 0.97 11.91 25.47
CA ALA A 116 1.73 10.80 24.90
C ALA A 116 1.15 9.42 25.26
N GLU A 117 0.60 9.27 26.46
CA GLU A 117 -0.07 8.04 26.92
C GLU A 117 -1.31 7.73 26.06
N GLN A 118 -2.13 8.74 25.74
CA GLN A 118 -3.30 8.56 24.87
C GLN A 118 -2.91 8.22 23.44
N ILE A 119 -1.83 8.84 22.93
CA ILE A 119 -1.30 8.53 21.61
C ILE A 119 -0.86 7.07 21.57
N THR A 120 -0.06 6.63 22.55
CA THR A 120 0.43 5.26 22.65
C THR A 120 -0.72 4.24 22.70
N GLU A 121 -1.72 4.48 23.55
CA GLU A 121 -2.88 3.59 23.66
C GLU A 121 -3.67 3.49 22.36
N ARG A 122 -3.94 4.61 21.71
CA ARG A 122 -4.76 4.65 20.48
C ARG A 122 -4.02 4.10 19.26
N MET A 123 -2.72 4.37 19.14
CA MET A 123 -1.90 3.83 18.05
C MET A 123 -1.84 2.30 18.10
N ALA A 124 -1.79 1.71 19.27
CA ALA A 124 -1.81 0.24 19.44
C ALA A 124 -3.16 -0.41 19.06
N ARG A 125 -4.24 0.37 19.00
CA ARG A 125 -5.59 -0.10 18.65
C ARG A 125 -6.00 0.19 17.23
N LEU A 126 -5.08 0.70 16.39
CA LEU A 126 -5.39 0.92 14.98
C LEU A 126 -5.67 -0.43 14.30
N GLU A 127 -6.64 -0.42 13.40
CA GLU A 127 -7.02 -1.59 12.62
C GLU A 127 -6.70 -1.37 11.15
N PRO A 128 -6.37 -2.43 10.39
CA PRO A 128 -6.20 -2.33 8.95
C PRO A 128 -7.48 -1.79 8.29
N ILE A 129 -7.29 -0.89 7.34
CA ILE A 129 -8.42 -0.42 6.51
C ILE A 129 -8.75 -1.54 5.53
N ALA A 130 -10.03 -1.90 5.41
CA ALA A 130 -10.51 -2.88 4.44
C ALA A 130 -9.93 -2.58 3.03
N MET A 131 -9.54 -3.63 2.30
CA MET A 131 -8.95 -3.54 0.95
C MET A 131 -7.59 -2.80 0.89
N ARG A 132 -6.88 -2.65 2.01
CA ARG A 132 -5.55 -2.01 2.11
C ARG A 132 -4.59 -2.95 2.84
N LEU A 133 -3.96 -3.87 2.10
CA LEU A 133 -3.08 -4.94 2.61
C LEU A 133 -3.74 -5.75 3.76
N GLU A 134 -5.05 -5.89 3.71
CA GLU A 134 -5.85 -6.59 4.70
C GLU A 134 -5.58 -8.10 4.61
N VAL A 135 -5.12 -8.70 5.71
CA VAL A 135 -4.79 -10.13 5.76
C VAL A 135 -5.97 -10.93 6.30
N LYS A 136 -6.39 -11.96 5.55
CA LYS A 136 -7.51 -12.84 5.90
C LYS A 136 -7.16 -14.31 5.71
N GLU A 137 -7.74 -15.18 6.53
CA GLU A 137 -7.68 -16.62 6.28
C GLU A 137 -8.53 -16.99 5.04
N GLY A 138 -7.92 -17.70 4.11
CA GLY A 138 -8.60 -18.24 2.93
C GLY A 138 -8.96 -19.72 3.11
N LYS A 139 -9.84 -20.22 2.24
CA LYS A 139 -10.15 -21.65 2.10
C LYS A 139 -8.92 -22.42 1.62
N ASN A 140 -8.90 -23.73 1.81
CA ASN A 140 -7.89 -24.65 1.30
C ASN A 140 -6.45 -24.29 1.71
N ASN A 141 -6.26 -23.90 2.97
CA ASN A 141 -4.96 -23.48 3.50
C ASN A 141 -4.33 -22.30 2.73
N CYS A 142 -5.16 -21.37 2.27
CA CYS A 142 -4.69 -20.13 1.66
C CYS A 142 -4.64 -19.00 2.68
N LEU A 143 -3.72 -18.06 2.46
CA LEU A 143 -3.69 -16.78 3.13
C LEU A 143 -3.99 -15.70 2.09
N LEU A 144 -4.98 -14.86 2.35
CA LEU A 144 -5.37 -13.78 1.45
C LEU A 144 -4.78 -12.45 1.92
N ILE A 145 -4.26 -11.67 0.99
CA ILE A 145 -3.86 -10.28 1.20
C ILE A 145 -4.73 -9.44 0.26
N ASN A 146 -5.74 -8.77 0.82
CA ASN A 146 -6.65 -7.94 0.05
C ASN A 146 -6.14 -6.50 -0.03
N ASP A 147 -5.72 -6.08 -1.21
CA ASP A 147 -5.27 -4.72 -1.54
C ASP A 147 -5.94 -4.21 -2.83
N SER A 148 -7.26 -4.37 -2.90
CA SER A 148 -8.06 -4.19 -4.12
C SER A 148 -8.79 -2.83 -4.21
N TYR A 149 -8.37 -1.84 -3.43
CA TYR A 149 -8.97 -0.50 -3.49
C TYR A 149 -8.48 0.30 -4.70
N ASN A 150 -7.18 0.28 -4.98
CA ASN A 150 -6.54 0.97 -6.10
C ASN A 150 -5.28 0.21 -6.55
N SER A 151 -4.86 0.43 -7.80
CA SER A 151 -3.66 -0.19 -8.34
C SER A 151 -2.90 0.78 -9.23
N ASP A 152 -1.64 1.00 -8.89
CA ASP A 152 -0.60 1.66 -9.68
C ASP A 152 0.73 0.92 -9.46
N LEU A 153 1.77 1.26 -10.23
CA LEU A 153 3.06 0.57 -10.14
C LEU A 153 3.73 0.68 -8.77
N GLY A 154 3.65 1.85 -8.14
CA GLY A 154 4.26 2.07 -6.83
C GLY A 154 3.55 1.28 -5.73
N SER A 155 2.22 1.33 -5.70
CA SER A 155 1.42 0.56 -4.75
C SER A 155 1.49 -0.96 -5.01
N LEU A 156 1.70 -1.38 -6.27
CA LEU A 156 1.95 -2.79 -6.60
C LEU A 156 3.28 -3.27 -6.02
N ASP A 157 4.36 -2.49 -6.14
CA ASP A 157 5.67 -2.86 -5.58
C ASP A 157 5.62 -3.01 -4.06
N ILE A 158 4.96 -2.06 -3.36
CA ILE A 158 4.73 -2.14 -1.91
C ILE A 158 3.97 -3.41 -1.53
N ALA A 159 2.88 -3.71 -2.25
CA ALA A 159 2.07 -4.89 -1.96
C ALA A 159 2.80 -6.21 -2.23
N LEU A 160 3.64 -6.26 -3.27
CA LEU A 160 4.49 -7.42 -3.58
C LEU A 160 5.59 -7.62 -2.52
N ASP A 161 6.18 -6.53 -2.01
CA ASP A 161 7.13 -6.61 -0.90
C ASP A 161 6.46 -7.15 0.38
N PHE A 162 5.26 -6.66 0.70
CA PHE A 162 4.47 -7.18 1.82
C PHE A 162 4.15 -8.68 1.67
N LEU A 163 3.71 -9.12 0.48
CA LEU A 163 3.49 -10.52 0.16
C LEU A 163 4.77 -11.34 0.39
N TYR A 164 5.92 -10.86 -0.12
CA TYR A 164 7.21 -11.52 0.03
C TYR A 164 7.59 -11.72 1.49
N ARG A 165 7.54 -10.67 2.31
CA ARG A 165 7.85 -10.74 3.75
C ARG A 165 6.93 -11.73 4.47
N ARG A 166 5.63 -11.70 4.20
CA ARG A 166 4.65 -12.61 4.81
C ARG A 166 4.80 -14.08 4.38
N SER A 167 5.39 -14.33 3.21
CA SER A 167 5.58 -15.70 2.70
C SER A 167 6.78 -16.43 3.30
N GLN A 168 7.77 -15.71 3.83
CA GLN A 168 9.08 -16.26 4.25
C GLN A 168 8.98 -17.40 5.29
N SER A 169 8.02 -17.34 6.19
CA SER A 169 7.86 -18.31 7.28
C SER A 169 6.85 -19.43 7.00
N LYS A 170 6.12 -19.40 5.88
CA LYS A 170 4.92 -20.23 5.69
C LYS A 170 5.04 -21.32 4.64
N GLY A 171 6.05 -21.29 3.77
CA GLY A 171 6.21 -22.27 2.69
C GLY A 171 5.04 -22.32 1.70
N LEU A 172 4.20 -21.27 1.65
CA LEU A 172 3.05 -21.15 0.77
C LEU A 172 3.49 -20.60 -0.59
N ARG A 173 2.85 -21.07 -1.65
CA ARG A 173 3.06 -20.58 -3.01
C ARG A 173 2.59 -19.14 -3.16
N ARG A 174 3.40 -18.27 -3.76
CA ARG A 174 3.09 -16.85 -3.96
C ARG A 174 2.30 -16.64 -5.24
N THR A 175 1.05 -16.24 -5.08
CA THR A 175 0.11 -15.98 -6.18
C THR A 175 -0.33 -14.52 -6.17
N LEU A 176 -0.30 -13.89 -7.34
CA LEU A 176 -0.81 -12.54 -7.58
C LEU A 176 -2.08 -12.62 -8.41
N VAL A 177 -3.19 -12.10 -7.89
CA VAL A 177 -4.39 -11.77 -8.67
C VAL A 177 -4.33 -10.27 -8.96
N LEU A 178 -4.23 -9.89 -10.22
CA LEU A 178 -4.05 -8.50 -10.64
C LEU A 178 -5.09 -8.10 -11.70
N SER A 179 -5.80 -6.99 -11.45
CA SER A 179 -6.66 -6.38 -12.47
C SER A 179 -5.87 -5.52 -13.45
N ASP A 180 -6.52 -5.03 -14.50
CA ASP A 180 -5.97 -3.92 -15.28
C ASP A 180 -5.60 -2.76 -14.37
N ILE A 181 -4.43 -2.15 -14.62
CA ILE A 181 -3.97 -0.94 -13.95
C ILE A 181 -4.41 0.27 -14.79
N LEU A 182 -5.18 1.16 -14.17
CA LEU A 182 -5.87 2.24 -14.84
C LEU A 182 -5.16 3.59 -14.64
N GLU A 183 -5.45 4.55 -15.51
CA GLU A 183 -5.10 5.97 -15.36
C GLU A 183 -3.59 6.21 -15.13
N THR A 184 -2.75 5.42 -15.81
CA THR A 184 -1.28 5.52 -15.66
C THR A 184 -0.64 6.55 -16.58
N GLY A 185 -1.32 7.00 -17.64
CA GLY A 185 -0.76 7.83 -18.72
C GLY A 185 0.30 7.10 -19.56
N GLN A 186 0.56 5.81 -19.30
CA GLN A 186 1.51 5.00 -20.05
C GLN A 186 0.80 4.13 -21.09
N ASN A 187 1.49 3.80 -22.19
CA ASN A 187 0.97 2.77 -23.09
C ASN A 187 1.02 1.38 -22.45
N THR A 188 0.01 0.57 -22.71
CA THR A 188 -0.19 -0.77 -22.17
C THR A 188 1.05 -1.67 -22.27
N PRO A 189 1.76 -1.78 -23.42
CA PRO A 189 2.96 -2.61 -23.51
C PRO A 189 4.11 -2.18 -22.61
N THR A 190 4.30 -0.88 -22.37
CA THR A 190 5.35 -0.35 -21.49
C THR A 190 5.00 -0.61 -20.04
N LEU A 191 3.76 -0.33 -19.64
CA LEU A 191 3.24 -0.58 -18.31
C LEU A 191 3.45 -2.06 -17.91
N TYR A 192 2.94 -2.99 -18.72
CA TYR A 192 3.02 -4.43 -18.39
C TYR A 192 4.41 -5.04 -18.55
N ARG A 193 5.35 -4.36 -19.20
CA ARG A 193 6.78 -4.70 -19.11
C ARG A 193 7.30 -4.42 -17.69
N GLN A 194 6.97 -3.28 -17.13
CA GLN A 194 7.37 -2.90 -15.76
C GLN A 194 6.68 -3.81 -14.73
N VAL A 195 5.39 -4.10 -14.90
CA VAL A 195 4.67 -5.05 -14.04
C VAL A 195 5.34 -6.43 -14.05
N ALA A 196 5.68 -6.96 -15.24
CA ALA A 196 6.36 -8.25 -15.35
C ALA A 196 7.75 -8.25 -14.69
N GLN A 197 8.50 -7.14 -14.76
CA GLN A 197 9.77 -6.98 -14.05
C GLN A 197 9.57 -7.03 -12.54
N LEU A 198 8.60 -6.30 -11.99
CA LEU A 198 8.26 -6.33 -10.56
C LEU A 198 7.87 -7.74 -10.11
N VAL A 199 6.95 -8.39 -10.83
CA VAL A 199 6.49 -9.75 -10.55
C VAL A 199 7.65 -10.74 -10.48
N ASN A 200 8.57 -10.68 -11.46
CA ASN A 200 9.74 -11.56 -11.50
C ASN A 200 10.73 -11.26 -10.36
N SER A 201 11.00 -9.98 -10.06
CA SER A 201 11.96 -9.60 -9.01
C SER A 201 11.48 -9.97 -7.60
N ARG A 202 10.19 -10.04 -7.36
CA ARG A 202 9.58 -10.41 -6.07
C ARG A 202 9.29 -11.91 -5.95
N GLY A 203 9.69 -12.71 -6.94
CA GLY A 203 9.58 -14.17 -6.93
C GLY A 203 8.14 -14.68 -6.89
N ILE A 204 7.23 -14.01 -7.58
CA ILE A 204 5.86 -14.50 -7.76
C ILE A 204 5.92 -15.75 -8.63
N GLU A 205 5.19 -16.80 -8.22
CA GLU A 205 5.20 -18.11 -8.88
C GLU A 205 4.00 -18.30 -9.81
N ARG A 206 2.91 -17.55 -9.54
CA ARG A 206 1.67 -17.61 -10.31
C ARG A 206 1.03 -16.23 -10.43
N ILE A 207 0.54 -15.90 -11.63
CA ILE A 207 -0.29 -14.72 -11.86
C ILE A 207 -1.65 -15.09 -12.43
N ILE A 208 -2.70 -14.46 -11.89
CA ILE A 208 -4.07 -14.53 -12.38
C ILE A 208 -4.45 -13.10 -12.79
N GLY A 209 -4.46 -12.82 -14.08
CA GLY A 209 -4.80 -11.51 -14.61
C GLY A 209 -6.30 -11.37 -14.87
N VAL A 210 -6.87 -10.20 -14.56
CA VAL A 210 -8.29 -9.90 -14.77
C VAL A 210 -8.42 -8.59 -15.55
N GLY A 211 -8.92 -8.67 -16.77
CA GLY A 211 -9.11 -7.53 -17.66
C GLY A 211 -8.50 -7.74 -19.04
N ASN A 212 -8.81 -6.85 -19.95
CA ASN A 212 -8.42 -6.98 -21.34
C ASN A 212 -6.98 -6.54 -21.60
N GLU A 213 -6.51 -5.49 -20.90
CA GLU A 213 -5.17 -4.94 -21.10
C GLU A 213 -4.10 -5.90 -20.59
N ILE A 214 -4.23 -6.40 -19.37
CA ILE A 214 -3.32 -7.38 -18.81
C ILE A 214 -3.32 -8.68 -19.61
N SER A 215 -4.49 -9.12 -20.09
CA SER A 215 -4.65 -10.31 -20.92
C SER A 215 -3.93 -10.15 -22.26
N SER A 216 -3.99 -8.98 -22.88
CA SER A 216 -3.28 -8.70 -24.15
C SER A 216 -1.75 -8.76 -24.00
N CYS A 217 -1.26 -8.61 -22.79
CA CYS A 217 0.15 -8.65 -22.43
C CYS A 217 0.61 -9.96 -21.77
N ALA A 218 -0.21 -11.01 -21.82
CA ALA A 218 0.03 -12.31 -21.18
C ALA A 218 1.40 -12.93 -21.51
N ALA A 219 1.91 -12.74 -22.73
CA ALA A 219 3.21 -13.24 -23.18
C ALA A 219 4.41 -12.67 -22.39
N ARG A 220 4.24 -11.55 -21.66
CA ARG A 220 5.31 -10.93 -20.87
C ARG A 220 5.61 -11.62 -19.55
N PHE A 221 4.67 -12.43 -19.08
CA PHE A 221 4.81 -13.15 -17.81
C PHE A 221 5.35 -14.57 -18.08
N ASN A 222 6.57 -14.86 -17.59
CA ASN A 222 7.26 -16.15 -17.77
C ASN A 222 7.09 -17.06 -16.55
N ILE A 223 5.92 -17.00 -15.91
CA ILE A 223 5.52 -17.81 -14.76
C ILE A 223 4.19 -18.49 -15.06
N GLU A 224 3.70 -19.35 -14.17
CA GLU A 224 2.35 -19.89 -14.30
C GLU A 224 1.33 -18.75 -14.37
N LYS A 225 0.44 -18.81 -15.34
CA LYS A 225 -0.44 -17.69 -15.64
C LYS A 225 -1.79 -18.12 -16.17
N THR A 226 -2.83 -17.43 -15.75
CA THR A 226 -4.20 -17.57 -16.26
C THR A 226 -4.84 -16.19 -16.33
N PHE A 227 -5.65 -15.95 -17.36
CA PHE A 227 -6.27 -14.63 -17.57
C PHE A 227 -7.77 -14.76 -17.77
N TYR A 228 -8.51 -13.83 -17.22
CA TYR A 228 -9.96 -13.74 -17.28
C TYR A 228 -10.40 -12.36 -17.74
N PRO A 229 -11.49 -12.25 -18.53
CA PRO A 229 -11.98 -10.96 -19.00
C PRO A 229 -12.51 -10.07 -17.87
N ASP A 230 -13.07 -10.68 -16.82
CA ASP A 230 -13.66 -10.02 -15.67
C ASP A 230 -13.64 -10.90 -14.42
N THR A 231 -13.95 -10.30 -13.28
CA THR A 231 -13.99 -10.98 -11.97
C THR A 231 -15.06 -12.06 -11.92
N ALA A 232 -16.19 -11.88 -12.60
CA ALA A 232 -17.25 -12.88 -12.61
C ALA A 232 -16.80 -14.16 -13.33
N ALA A 233 -16.03 -14.05 -14.41
CA ALA A 233 -15.45 -15.20 -15.12
C ALA A 233 -14.44 -15.94 -14.22
N LEU A 234 -13.58 -15.21 -13.50
CA LEU A 234 -12.65 -15.79 -12.52
C LEU A 234 -13.40 -16.55 -11.41
N ILE A 235 -14.43 -15.92 -10.82
CA ILE A 235 -15.25 -16.56 -9.77
C ILE A 235 -15.92 -17.83 -10.29
N ARG A 236 -16.48 -17.81 -11.50
CA ARG A 236 -17.09 -19.02 -12.11
C ARG A 236 -16.07 -20.13 -12.29
N ALA A 237 -14.86 -19.83 -12.73
CA ALA A 237 -13.80 -20.83 -12.90
C ALA A 237 -13.41 -21.48 -11.55
N ILE A 238 -13.34 -20.70 -10.48
CA ILE A 238 -13.09 -21.20 -9.11
C ILE A 238 -14.25 -22.10 -8.65
N GLN A 239 -15.50 -21.66 -8.80
CA GLN A 239 -16.69 -22.40 -8.37
C GLN A 239 -16.87 -23.72 -9.13
N ARG A 240 -16.45 -23.80 -10.39
CA ARG A 240 -16.49 -25.01 -11.21
C ARG A 240 -15.30 -25.95 -10.99
N GLY A 241 -14.32 -25.53 -10.17
CA GLY A 241 -13.09 -26.29 -9.95
C GLY A 241 -12.12 -26.29 -11.13
N GLU A 242 -12.33 -25.41 -12.12
CA GLU A 242 -11.44 -25.20 -13.27
C GLU A 242 -10.14 -24.50 -12.84
N LEU A 243 -10.24 -23.64 -11.83
CA LEU A 243 -9.11 -22.99 -11.17
C LEU A 243 -9.09 -23.38 -9.69
N ARG A 244 -8.02 -24.05 -9.26
CA ARG A 244 -7.82 -24.44 -7.86
C ARG A 244 -6.78 -23.56 -7.21
N LEU A 245 -7.10 -23.09 -5.99
CA LEU A 245 -6.25 -22.29 -5.14
C LEU A 245 -6.09 -23.03 -3.81
N GLU A 246 -4.90 -23.58 -3.58
CA GLU A 246 -4.61 -24.43 -2.42
C GLU A 246 -3.16 -24.23 -1.97
N ASN A 247 -2.93 -24.08 -0.67
CA ASN A 247 -1.60 -23.88 -0.08
C ASN A 247 -0.88 -22.66 -0.68
N GLU A 248 -1.60 -21.56 -0.85
CA GLU A 248 -1.10 -20.34 -1.48
C GLU A 248 -1.25 -19.13 -0.57
N ILE A 249 -0.30 -18.20 -0.67
CA ILE A 249 -0.47 -16.83 -0.21
C ILE A 249 -0.84 -15.98 -1.41
N ILE A 250 -2.03 -15.38 -1.38
CA ILE A 250 -2.66 -14.76 -2.55
C ILE A 250 -2.79 -13.26 -2.31
N LEU A 251 -2.04 -12.46 -3.06
CA LEU A 251 -2.24 -11.02 -3.13
C LEU A 251 -3.33 -10.71 -4.16
N ILE A 252 -4.42 -10.09 -3.71
CA ILE A 252 -5.52 -9.62 -4.55
C ILE A 252 -5.35 -8.10 -4.71
N LYS A 253 -4.89 -7.66 -5.87
CA LYS A 253 -4.58 -6.26 -6.18
C LYS A 253 -5.33 -5.78 -7.41
N GLY A 254 -6.05 -4.68 -7.29
CA GLY A 254 -6.79 -4.16 -8.43
C GLY A 254 -7.46 -2.82 -8.20
N ALA A 255 -8.02 -2.24 -9.26
CA ALA A 255 -8.85 -1.07 -9.16
C ALA A 255 -10.27 -1.44 -8.71
N ARG A 256 -10.86 -0.61 -7.88
CA ARG A 256 -12.19 -0.82 -7.28
C ARG A 256 -13.28 -1.23 -8.29
N LYS A 257 -13.22 -0.72 -9.52
CA LYS A 257 -14.19 -1.06 -10.56
C LYS A 257 -14.23 -2.54 -10.94
N PHE A 258 -13.16 -3.32 -10.64
CA PHE A 258 -13.12 -4.76 -10.91
C PHE A 258 -13.86 -5.59 -9.86
N GLY A 259 -14.30 -4.99 -8.74
CA GLY A 259 -15.17 -5.63 -7.75
C GLY A 259 -14.52 -6.87 -7.09
N PHE A 260 -13.23 -6.80 -6.77
CA PHE A 260 -12.52 -7.91 -6.12
C PHE A 260 -12.99 -8.23 -4.71
N ASP A 261 -13.90 -7.42 -4.14
CA ASP A 261 -14.58 -7.74 -2.89
C ASP A 261 -15.32 -9.05 -2.99
N SER A 262 -16.08 -9.25 -4.09
CA SER A 262 -16.81 -10.50 -4.34
C SER A 262 -15.88 -11.70 -4.51
N LEU A 263 -14.68 -11.52 -5.09
CA LEU A 263 -13.67 -12.56 -5.15
C LEU A 263 -13.14 -12.90 -3.76
N THR A 264 -12.83 -11.89 -2.95
CA THR A 264 -12.36 -12.06 -1.57
C THR A 264 -13.38 -12.83 -0.73
N GLU A 265 -14.66 -12.49 -0.81
CA GLU A 265 -15.75 -13.20 -0.12
C GLU A 265 -15.86 -14.68 -0.52
N VAL A 266 -15.59 -15.02 -1.79
CA VAL A 266 -15.60 -16.41 -2.28
C VAL A 266 -14.43 -17.21 -1.74
N LEU A 267 -13.27 -16.59 -1.62
CA LEU A 267 -12.02 -17.23 -1.18
C LEU A 267 -11.85 -17.26 0.33
N GLU A 268 -12.47 -16.33 1.06
CA GLU A 268 -12.35 -16.20 2.51
C GLU A 268 -12.93 -17.43 3.23
N LYS A 269 -12.23 -17.88 4.24
CA LYS A 269 -12.73 -18.89 5.18
C LYS A 269 -13.68 -18.19 6.16
N LYS A 270 -14.99 -18.42 6.02
CA LYS A 270 -15.95 -17.91 6.99
C LYS A 270 -15.69 -18.56 8.34
N VAL A 271 -15.41 -17.76 9.34
CA VAL A 271 -15.42 -18.22 10.73
C VAL A 271 -16.90 -18.53 11.02
N HIS A 272 -17.23 -19.79 11.24
CA HIS A 272 -18.55 -20.15 11.75
C HIS A 272 -18.62 -19.56 13.18
N GLU A 273 -19.59 -18.67 13.39
CA GLU A 273 -20.01 -18.24 14.72
C GLU A 273 -20.45 -19.44 15.57
#